data_7707d548f4fdddfa8393ad1824b99364
#
_entry.id   7707d548f4fdddfa8393ad1824b99364
#
_cell.length_a   1.000
_cell.length_b   1.000
_cell.length_c   1.000
_cell.angle_alpha   90.00
_cell.angle_beta   90.00
_cell.angle_gamma   90.00
#
_symmetry.space_group_name_H-M   'P 1'
#
loop_
_entity.id
_entity.type
_entity.pdbx_description
1 polymer ?
#
loop_
_entity_poly.entity_id
_entity_poly.type
_entity_poly.pdbx_seq_one_letter_code
_entity_poly.pdbx_strand_id
1 'polypeptide(L)'
;MIYSSENEILNNEGLEENNGELFIKDKDFFLKTNVKKLVDTIIFAESSHLKKLCHYVTYNAAIQLGVFPSSIQSLYTAVGKGLVNGFTIPAINIRTLTYDLARAVFKAAKKNNSSAFIFEIAKSEMGYTFQHPAEYSSAIMLAAMKEGYTGPIFIQGDHFNIDQKKYLLNKDAEIDTLKKIIKDAIKSSFYNIDIDSSALVDISKTSLDEQQKDNYKVCAFLTKFIRDIQPEGIEVSIGGEIGEVGLKNTSPDELKTFMEGYLKALNGINGISKISVQ
;
A
#
# COMPACT_ATOMS: atom_id res chain seq x y z
N MET A 1 -19.09 20.16 -0.69
CA MET A 1 -18.99 20.88 -1.99
C MET A 1 -17.82 20.28 -2.78
N ILE A 2 -18.02 19.99 -4.07
CA ILE A 2 -16.97 19.49 -4.97
C ILE A 2 -16.46 20.61 -5.89
N TYR A 3 -15.28 20.43 -6.45
CA TYR A 3 -14.76 21.28 -7.52
C TYR A 3 -15.50 20.99 -8.83
N SER A 4 -15.76 22.04 -9.61
CA SER A 4 -16.50 21.95 -10.87
C SER A 4 -15.63 22.11 -12.11
N SER A 5 -14.40 22.60 -11.95
CA SER A 5 -13.46 22.83 -13.05
C SER A 5 -12.01 22.67 -12.61
N GLU A 6 -11.12 22.46 -13.58
CA GLU A 6 -9.67 22.40 -13.40
C GLU A 6 -9.13 23.71 -12.80
N ASN A 7 -9.53 24.86 -13.35
CA ASN A 7 -9.07 26.15 -12.86
C ASN A 7 -9.48 26.39 -11.38
N GLU A 8 -10.66 25.92 -10.97
CA GLU A 8 -11.09 26.01 -9.57
C GLU A 8 -10.24 25.13 -8.63
N ILE A 9 -9.70 24.01 -9.13
CA ILE A 9 -8.79 23.14 -8.37
C ILE A 9 -7.42 23.79 -8.25
N LEU A 10 -6.87 24.29 -9.35
CA LEU A 10 -5.48 24.75 -9.43
C LEU A 10 -5.27 26.17 -8.94
N ASN A 11 -6.28 27.04 -9.13
CA ASN A 11 -6.18 28.47 -8.82
C ASN A 11 -7.32 28.92 -7.93
N ASN A 12 -7.03 29.10 -6.65
CA ASN A 12 -7.97 29.55 -5.63
C ASN A 12 -7.23 30.29 -4.49
N GLU A 13 -7.90 30.61 -3.41
CA GLU A 13 -7.28 31.32 -2.28
C GLU A 13 -6.15 30.54 -1.62
N GLY A 14 -6.23 29.21 -1.58
CA GLY A 14 -5.24 28.35 -0.94
C GLY A 14 -4.14 27.80 -1.87
N LEU A 15 -4.40 27.78 -3.19
CA LEU A 15 -3.55 27.14 -4.21
C LEU A 15 -3.35 28.03 -5.42
N GLU A 16 -2.16 27.91 -6.01
CA GLU A 16 -1.80 28.52 -7.28
C GLU A 16 -0.94 27.57 -8.13
N GLU A 17 -1.29 27.43 -9.39
CA GLU A 17 -0.44 26.77 -10.37
C GLU A 17 0.28 27.83 -11.19
N ASN A 18 1.62 27.71 -11.30
CA ASN A 18 2.45 28.61 -12.05
C ASN A 18 3.51 27.80 -12.83
N ASN A 19 3.47 27.90 -14.17
CA ASN A 19 4.39 27.19 -15.06
C ASN A 19 4.45 25.67 -14.87
N GLY A 20 3.33 25.03 -14.53
CA GLY A 20 3.24 23.58 -14.30
C GLY A 20 3.60 23.15 -12.88
N GLU A 21 3.97 24.08 -12.01
CA GLU A 21 4.24 23.80 -10.60
C GLU A 21 3.10 24.30 -9.71
N LEU A 22 2.71 23.48 -8.73
CA LEU A 22 1.66 23.79 -7.78
C LEU A 22 2.28 24.38 -6.51
N PHE A 23 1.70 25.49 -6.02
CA PHE A 23 2.12 26.15 -4.79
C PHE A 23 0.97 26.31 -3.81
N ILE A 24 1.25 26.10 -2.52
CA ILE A 24 0.33 26.46 -1.44
C ILE A 24 0.54 27.93 -1.10
N LYS A 25 -0.44 28.79 -1.48
CA LYS A 25 -0.41 30.24 -1.23
C LYS A 25 -0.77 30.59 0.20
N ASP A 26 -1.83 29.97 0.68
CA ASP A 26 -2.34 30.14 2.04
C ASP A 26 -2.56 28.75 2.65
N LYS A 27 -1.68 28.39 3.58
CA LYS A 27 -1.72 27.10 4.25
C LYS A 27 -2.98 26.93 5.11
N ASP A 28 -3.40 27.97 5.80
CA ASP A 28 -4.56 27.89 6.70
C ASP A 28 -5.85 27.75 5.89
N PHE A 29 -5.99 28.52 4.82
CA PHE A 29 -7.10 28.37 3.89
C PHE A 29 -7.09 26.99 3.23
N PHE A 30 -5.94 26.50 2.76
CA PHE A 30 -5.79 25.18 2.17
C PHE A 30 -6.25 24.09 3.14
N LEU A 31 -5.74 24.08 4.36
CA LEU A 31 -6.08 23.07 5.37
C LEU A 31 -7.54 23.17 5.83
N LYS A 32 -8.11 24.39 5.90
CA LYS A 32 -9.49 24.61 6.36
C LYS A 32 -10.51 24.27 5.28
N THR A 33 -10.25 24.66 4.03
CA THR A 33 -11.24 24.67 2.93
C THR A 33 -10.91 23.68 1.83
N ASN A 34 -9.68 23.75 1.25
CA ASN A 34 -9.32 22.95 0.07
C ASN A 34 -9.25 21.46 0.39
N VAL A 35 -8.69 21.07 1.53
CA VAL A 35 -8.57 19.66 1.92
C VAL A 35 -9.92 18.95 1.86
N LYS A 36 -10.95 19.52 2.49
CA LYS A 36 -12.29 18.89 2.47
C LYS A 36 -12.90 18.85 1.08
N LYS A 37 -12.68 19.91 0.29
CA LYS A 37 -13.20 19.98 -1.08
C LYS A 37 -12.49 19.01 -2.02
N LEU A 38 -11.17 18.77 -1.82
CA LEU A 38 -10.41 17.72 -2.52
C LEU A 38 -10.95 16.34 -2.19
N VAL A 39 -11.15 16.02 -0.90
CA VAL A 39 -11.75 14.74 -0.46
C VAL A 39 -13.10 14.52 -1.14
N ASP A 40 -14.02 15.51 -1.03
CA ASP A 40 -15.34 15.39 -1.62
C ASP A 40 -15.29 15.22 -3.15
N THR A 41 -14.37 15.91 -3.84
CA THR A 41 -14.24 15.80 -5.29
C THR A 41 -13.69 14.43 -5.69
N ILE A 42 -12.69 13.93 -4.99
CA ILE A 42 -12.12 12.59 -5.24
C ILE A 42 -13.20 11.51 -5.10
N ILE A 43 -14.06 11.61 -4.11
CA ILE A 43 -15.09 10.60 -3.83
C ILE A 43 -16.30 10.78 -4.78
N PHE A 44 -16.85 11.97 -4.87
CA PHE A 44 -18.18 12.19 -5.42
C PHE A 44 -18.23 12.77 -6.84
N ALA A 45 -17.12 13.28 -7.40
CA ALA A 45 -17.15 13.79 -8.75
C ALA A 45 -17.32 12.65 -9.77
N GLU A 46 -18.13 12.88 -10.79
CA GLU A 46 -18.28 11.94 -11.91
C GLU A 46 -17.09 12.02 -12.89
N SER A 47 -16.47 13.20 -13.01
CA SER A 47 -15.35 13.43 -13.90
C SER A 47 -14.08 12.75 -13.41
N SER A 48 -13.65 11.72 -14.16
CA SER A 48 -12.37 11.04 -13.91
C SER A 48 -11.15 11.97 -14.09
N HIS A 49 -11.28 13.00 -14.92
CA HIS A 49 -10.25 14.03 -15.10
C HIS A 49 -10.07 14.86 -13.83
N LEU A 50 -11.16 15.38 -13.25
CA LEU A 50 -11.09 16.15 -12.00
C LEU A 50 -10.58 15.31 -10.84
N LYS A 51 -10.98 14.02 -10.75
CA LYS A 51 -10.42 13.11 -9.74
C LYS A 51 -8.91 12.96 -9.86
N LYS A 52 -8.40 12.72 -11.08
CA LYS A 52 -6.95 12.60 -11.33
C LYS A 52 -6.20 13.87 -10.97
N LEU A 53 -6.77 15.03 -11.30
CA LEU A 53 -6.18 16.31 -10.94
C LEU A 53 -6.16 16.52 -9.42
N CYS A 54 -7.22 16.15 -8.71
CA CYS A 54 -7.24 16.19 -7.25
C CYS A 54 -6.20 15.25 -6.62
N HIS A 55 -5.94 14.07 -7.21
CA HIS A 55 -4.85 13.18 -6.76
C HIS A 55 -3.49 13.84 -6.94
N TYR A 56 -3.25 14.46 -8.11
CA TYR A 56 -2.02 15.21 -8.38
C TYR A 56 -1.81 16.36 -7.38
N VAL A 57 -2.84 17.19 -7.18
CA VAL A 57 -2.80 18.30 -6.21
C VAL A 57 -2.55 17.78 -4.80
N THR A 58 -3.21 16.71 -4.40
CA THR A 58 -3.03 16.11 -3.07
C THR A 58 -1.59 15.67 -2.85
N TYR A 59 -1.00 14.96 -3.79
CA TYR A 59 0.38 14.49 -3.68
C TYR A 59 1.38 15.67 -3.55
N ASN A 60 1.28 16.66 -4.46
CA ASN A 60 2.19 17.81 -4.44
C ASN A 60 2.05 18.67 -3.18
N ALA A 61 0.82 18.90 -2.73
CA ALA A 61 0.57 19.62 -1.48
C ALA A 61 1.09 18.85 -0.26
N ALA A 62 0.96 17.53 -0.25
CA ALA A 62 1.45 16.69 0.82
C ALA A 62 2.98 16.81 0.96
N ILE A 63 3.72 16.71 -0.15
CA ILE A 63 5.17 16.87 -0.16
C ILE A 63 5.58 18.26 0.35
N GLN A 64 4.92 19.33 -0.10
CA GLN A 64 5.20 20.70 0.36
C GLN A 64 4.95 20.89 1.86
N LEU A 65 3.99 20.15 2.42
CA LEU A 65 3.67 20.19 3.85
C LEU A 65 4.46 19.17 4.69
N GLY A 66 5.44 18.50 4.09
CA GLY A 66 6.30 17.55 4.78
C GLY A 66 5.65 16.18 5.06
N VAL A 67 4.60 15.84 4.31
CA VAL A 67 3.95 14.51 4.34
C VAL A 67 4.36 13.75 3.09
N PHE A 68 4.97 12.59 3.23
CA PHE A 68 5.45 11.84 2.07
C PHE A 68 5.21 10.33 2.20
N PRO A 69 4.61 9.70 1.19
CA PRO A 69 4.49 8.26 1.13
C PRO A 69 5.87 7.60 1.12
N SER A 70 6.01 6.52 1.88
CA SER A 70 7.31 5.87 2.09
C SER A 70 7.20 4.34 2.14
N SER A 71 8.30 3.69 1.82
CA SER A 71 8.50 2.28 2.08
C SER A 71 8.99 2.06 3.51
N ILE A 72 8.45 1.06 4.19
CA ILE A 72 8.89 0.62 5.51
C ILE A 72 10.08 -0.36 5.45
N GLN A 73 10.57 -0.68 4.26
CA GLN A 73 11.60 -1.68 4.01
C GLN A 73 12.84 -1.53 4.91
N SER A 74 13.37 -0.31 5.02
CA SER A 74 14.57 -0.05 5.82
C SER A 74 14.35 -0.34 7.31
N LEU A 75 13.18 0.01 7.84
CA LEU A 75 12.83 -0.25 9.24
C LEU A 75 12.69 -1.77 9.49
N TYR A 76 11.96 -2.49 8.64
CA TYR A 76 11.84 -3.95 8.77
C TYR A 76 13.18 -4.66 8.62
N THR A 77 14.04 -4.19 7.71
CA THR A 77 15.41 -4.72 7.59
C THR A 77 16.22 -4.48 8.87
N ALA A 78 16.09 -3.31 9.50
CA ALA A 78 16.76 -3.00 10.75
C ALA A 78 16.24 -3.86 11.92
N VAL A 79 14.92 -4.08 11.99
CA VAL A 79 14.31 -5.00 12.97
C VAL A 79 14.82 -6.42 12.77
N GLY A 80 14.80 -6.93 11.52
CA GLY A 80 15.27 -8.29 11.20
C GLY A 80 16.76 -8.52 11.49
N LYS A 81 17.57 -7.47 11.42
CA LYS A 81 19.00 -7.49 11.83
C LYS A 81 19.24 -7.27 13.32
N GLY A 82 18.19 -7.10 14.11
CA GLY A 82 18.30 -6.81 15.55
C GLY A 82 18.87 -5.43 15.89
N LEU A 83 18.95 -4.51 14.91
CA LEU A 83 19.47 -3.16 15.13
C LEU A 83 18.49 -2.27 15.91
N VAL A 84 17.21 -2.56 15.79
CA VAL A 84 16.12 -1.91 16.54
C VAL A 84 15.14 -2.97 17.02
N ASN A 85 14.60 -2.79 18.24
CA ASN A 85 13.67 -3.73 18.87
C ASN A 85 12.85 -3.05 19.96
N GLY A 86 11.98 -3.80 20.64
CA GLY A 86 11.21 -3.33 21.79
C GLY A 86 9.93 -2.59 21.44
N PHE A 87 9.49 -2.64 20.18
CA PHE A 87 8.21 -2.10 19.72
C PHE A 87 7.59 -2.95 18.64
N THR A 88 6.31 -2.73 18.41
CA THR A 88 5.56 -3.28 17.27
C THR A 88 5.12 -2.16 16.34
N ILE A 89 4.92 -2.49 15.07
CA ILE A 89 4.42 -1.56 14.06
C ILE A 89 3.00 -1.99 13.73
N PRO A 90 1.97 -1.28 14.22
CA PRO A 90 0.59 -1.65 13.92
C PRO A 90 0.28 -1.39 12.44
N ALA A 91 -0.35 -2.37 11.79
CA ALA A 91 -0.99 -2.22 10.51
C ALA A 91 -2.49 -2.04 10.74
N ILE A 92 -3.04 -0.94 10.25
CA ILE A 92 -4.41 -0.52 10.55
C ILE A 92 -5.21 -0.57 9.25
N ASN A 93 -6.07 -1.58 9.16
CA ASN A 93 -6.95 -1.75 8.02
C ASN A 93 -8.14 -0.77 8.11
N ILE A 94 -8.28 0.10 7.10
CA ILE A 94 -9.39 1.05 7.00
C ILE A 94 -10.17 0.77 5.71
N ARG A 95 -11.40 0.24 5.84
CA ARG A 95 -12.24 -0.19 4.72
C ARG A 95 -13.19 0.89 4.22
N THR A 96 -13.67 1.74 5.11
CA THR A 96 -14.66 2.80 4.82
C THR A 96 -14.34 4.06 5.61
N LEU A 97 -14.93 5.20 5.22
CA LEU A 97 -14.71 6.49 5.88
C LEU A 97 -13.21 6.82 6.01
N THR A 98 -12.43 6.46 5.00
CA THR A 98 -10.96 6.44 5.07
C THR A 98 -10.38 7.75 5.55
N TYR A 99 -10.85 8.88 5.03
CA TYR A 99 -10.38 10.20 5.45
C TYR A 99 -10.61 10.47 6.94
N ASP A 100 -11.83 10.21 7.44
CA ASP A 100 -12.19 10.55 8.83
C ASP A 100 -11.53 9.59 9.83
N LEU A 101 -11.46 8.29 9.50
CA LEU A 101 -10.78 7.30 10.35
C LEU A 101 -9.26 7.53 10.36
N ALA A 102 -8.64 7.83 9.21
CA ALA A 102 -7.22 8.17 9.17
C ALA A 102 -6.90 9.42 10.00
N ARG A 103 -7.76 10.45 9.98
CA ARG A 103 -7.62 11.60 10.88
C ARG A 103 -7.62 11.20 12.35
N ALA A 104 -8.52 10.29 12.74
CA ALA A 104 -8.55 9.79 14.12
C ALA A 104 -7.26 9.05 14.49
N VAL A 105 -6.72 8.24 13.56
CA VAL A 105 -5.42 7.55 13.74
C VAL A 105 -4.28 8.56 13.90
N PHE A 106 -4.17 9.57 13.03
CA PHE A 106 -3.12 10.60 13.15
C PHE A 106 -3.24 11.39 14.46
N LYS A 107 -4.45 11.73 14.91
CA LYS A 107 -4.66 12.38 16.23
C LYS A 107 -4.18 11.48 17.36
N ALA A 108 -4.54 10.19 17.33
CA ALA A 108 -4.13 9.23 18.35
C ALA A 108 -2.60 9.04 18.36
N ALA A 109 -1.99 8.91 17.19
CA ALA A 109 -0.55 8.77 17.04
C ALA A 109 0.20 9.98 17.62
N LYS A 110 -0.22 11.19 17.27
CA LYS A 110 0.37 12.43 17.83
C LYS A 110 0.21 12.50 19.35
N LYS A 111 -0.99 12.18 19.87
CA LYS A 111 -1.24 12.20 21.33
C LYS A 111 -0.37 11.20 22.08
N ASN A 112 -0.09 10.04 21.48
CA ASN A 112 0.69 8.98 22.09
C ASN A 112 2.18 9.00 21.71
N ASN A 113 2.62 10.01 20.95
CA ASN A 113 3.97 10.10 20.40
C ASN A 113 4.40 8.83 19.64
N SER A 114 3.48 8.26 18.88
CA SER A 114 3.70 7.05 18.06
C SER A 114 4.12 7.45 16.66
N SER A 115 5.19 6.86 16.12
CA SER A 115 5.78 7.30 14.86
C SER A 115 5.75 6.30 13.73
N ALA A 116 5.63 5.01 14.00
CA ALA A 116 5.60 3.98 12.97
C ALA A 116 4.29 3.19 13.03
N PHE A 117 3.45 3.36 12.01
CA PHE A 117 2.20 2.62 11.79
C PHE A 117 1.89 2.60 10.30
N ILE A 118 1.16 1.59 9.86
CA ILE A 118 0.81 1.35 8.46
C ILE A 118 -0.69 1.51 8.30
N PHE A 119 -1.13 2.19 7.23
CA PHE A 119 -2.49 2.14 6.74
C PHE A 119 -2.58 1.08 5.66
N GLU A 120 -3.57 0.20 5.73
CA GLU A 120 -3.68 -0.88 4.76
C GLU A 120 -5.11 -1.12 4.28
N ILE A 121 -5.20 -1.69 3.09
CA ILE A 121 -6.45 -2.15 2.48
C ILE A 121 -6.18 -3.36 1.60
N ALA A 122 -7.04 -4.38 1.70
CA ALA A 122 -6.90 -5.59 0.92
C ALA A 122 -7.46 -5.45 -0.51
N LYS A 123 -6.95 -6.28 -1.44
CA LYS A 123 -7.45 -6.34 -2.83
C LYS A 123 -8.96 -6.53 -2.88
N SER A 124 -9.50 -7.47 -2.10
CA SER A 124 -10.93 -7.74 -2.04
C SER A 124 -11.73 -6.55 -1.50
N GLU A 125 -11.19 -5.85 -0.52
CA GLU A 125 -11.81 -4.68 0.12
C GLU A 125 -11.90 -3.49 -0.85
N MET A 126 -10.84 -3.24 -1.63
CA MET A 126 -10.91 -2.26 -2.73
C MET A 126 -12.05 -2.59 -3.70
N GLY A 127 -12.28 -3.88 -3.97
CA GLY A 127 -13.34 -4.34 -4.86
C GLY A 127 -14.75 -4.01 -4.36
N TYR A 128 -15.09 -4.42 -3.15
CA TYR A 128 -16.46 -4.22 -2.64
C TYR A 128 -16.74 -2.83 -2.05
N THR A 129 -15.71 -2.07 -1.73
CA THR A 129 -15.87 -0.66 -1.32
C THR A 129 -15.80 0.32 -2.50
N PHE A 130 -15.46 -0.17 -3.68
CA PHE A 130 -15.18 0.65 -4.88
C PHE A 130 -14.09 1.70 -4.65
N GLN A 131 -13.21 1.49 -3.68
CA GLN A 131 -12.14 2.42 -3.33
C GLN A 131 -10.84 2.03 -4.04
N HIS A 132 -10.51 2.77 -5.09
CA HIS A 132 -9.27 2.57 -5.83
C HIS A 132 -8.02 3.03 -5.05
N PRO A 133 -6.82 2.47 -5.34
CA PRO A 133 -5.59 2.84 -4.64
C PRO A 133 -5.33 4.35 -4.58
N ALA A 134 -5.56 5.08 -5.69
CA ALA A 134 -5.36 6.53 -5.74
C ALA A 134 -6.31 7.30 -4.80
N GLU A 135 -7.56 6.85 -4.66
CA GLU A 135 -8.51 7.44 -3.70
C GLU A 135 -8.06 7.18 -2.27
N TYR A 136 -7.68 5.93 -1.95
CA TYR A 136 -7.21 5.54 -0.63
C TYR A 136 -5.99 6.35 -0.18
N SER A 137 -4.94 6.38 -1.01
CA SER A 137 -3.71 7.12 -0.68
C SER A 137 -3.95 8.61 -0.54
N SER A 138 -4.77 9.20 -1.41
CA SER A 138 -5.11 10.63 -1.31
C SER A 138 -5.89 10.95 -0.04
N ALA A 139 -6.84 10.09 0.36
CA ALA A 139 -7.57 10.27 1.60
C ALA A 139 -6.65 10.24 2.83
N ILE A 140 -5.66 9.33 2.86
CA ILE A 140 -4.65 9.25 3.93
C ILE A 140 -3.77 10.50 3.96
N MET A 141 -3.25 10.95 2.80
CA MET A 141 -2.41 12.16 2.70
C MET A 141 -3.17 13.42 3.14
N LEU A 142 -4.43 13.58 2.69
CA LEU A 142 -5.28 14.70 3.08
C LEU A 142 -5.60 14.68 4.58
N ALA A 143 -5.80 13.49 5.15
CA ALA A 143 -5.99 13.33 6.59
C ALA A 143 -4.73 13.71 7.39
N ALA A 144 -3.55 13.28 6.95
CA ALA A 144 -2.25 13.64 7.55
C ALA A 144 -2.04 15.15 7.56
N MET A 145 -2.20 15.79 6.40
CA MET A 145 -2.09 17.26 6.27
C MET A 145 -3.09 17.98 7.19
N LYS A 146 -4.36 17.55 7.21
CA LYS A 146 -5.42 18.13 8.04
C LYS A 146 -5.10 18.10 9.52
N GLU A 147 -4.48 17.02 9.99
CA GLU A 147 -4.12 16.86 11.41
C GLU A 147 -2.72 17.42 11.74
N GLY A 148 -2.05 18.06 10.76
CA GLY A 148 -0.71 18.63 10.93
C GLY A 148 0.33 17.56 11.26
N TYR A 149 0.19 16.36 10.71
CA TYR A 149 1.22 15.33 10.74
C TYR A 149 2.30 15.69 9.74
N THR A 150 3.56 15.44 10.08
CA THR A 150 4.72 15.59 9.20
C THR A 150 5.59 14.34 9.30
N GLY A 151 6.15 13.91 8.18
CA GLY A 151 6.99 12.73 8.13
C GLY A 151 6.47 11.66 7.15
N PRO A 152 7.09 10.47 7.20
CA PRO A 152 6.72 9.36 6.33
C PRO A 152 5.33 8.81 6.69
N ILE A 153 4.56 8.48 5.66
CA ILE A 153 3.35 7.68 5.78
C ILE A 153 3.54 6.35 5.06
N PHE A 154 3.15 5.26 5.70
CA PHE A 154 3.26 3.92 5.15
C PHE A 154 1.88 3.45 4.73
N ILE A 155 1.71 3.21 3.43
CA ILE A 155 0.47 2.70 2.84
C ILE A 155 0.76 1.34 2.23
N GLN A 156 -0.06 0.35 2.58
CA GLN A 156 0.14 -1.05 2.24
C GLN A 156 -1.04 -1.63 1.47
N GLY A 157 -0.72 -2.35 0.41
CA GLY A 157 -1.64 -3.31 -0.18
C GLY A 157 -1.58 -4.61 0.62
N ASP A 158 -2.62 -4.86 1.40
CA ASP A 158 -2.77 -6.03 2.24
C ASP A 158 -3.38 -7.18 1.43
N HIS A 159 -2.90 -8.40 1.62
CA HIS A 159 -3.42 -9.60 0.95
C HIS A 159 -3.73 -9.38 -0.54
N PHE A 160 -2.70 -9.03 -1.33
CA PHE A 160 -2.83 -9.06 -2.80
C PHE A 160 -2.82 -10.51 -3.24
N ASN A 161 -3.97 -11.17 -3.01
CA ASN A 161 -4.13 -12.60 -3.06
C ASN A 161 -4.39 -13.13 -4.47
N ILE A 162 -3.89 -14.35 -4.72
CA ILE A 162 -4.23 -15.18 -5.87
C ILE A 162 -5.61 -15.83 -5.63
N ASP A 163 -6.49 -15.72 -6.64
CA ASP A 163 -7.69 -16.56 -6.68
C ASP A 163 -7.32 -17.94 -7.23
N GLN A 164 -7.27 -18.94 -6.35
CA GLN A 164 -6.86 -20.30 -6.71
C GLN A 164 -7.71 -20.87 -7.87
N LYS A 165 -9.02 -20.65 -7.88
CA LYS A 165 -9.90 -21.18 -8.92
C LYS A 165 -9.59 -20.57 -10.28
N LYS A 166 -9.37 -19.24 -10.32
CA LYS A 166 -8.99 -18.54 -11.56
C LYS A 166 -7.59 -18.94 -12.01
N TYR A 167 -6.66 -19.07 -11.08
CA TYR A 167 -5.30 -19.52 -11.37
C TYR A 167 -5.26 -20.91 -11.98
N LEU A 168 -6.02 -21.87 -11.44
CA LEU A 168 -6.11 -23.22 -12.01
C LEU A 168 -6.79 -23.24 -13.38
N LEU A 169 -7.73 -22.32 -13.64
CA LEU A 169 -8.40 -22.20 -14.92
C LEU A 169 -7.51 -21.52 -15.97
N ASN A 170 -6.87 -20.43 -15.63
CA ASN A 170 -5.96 -19.68 -16.51
C ASN A 170 -4.94 -18.90 -15.66
N LYS A 171 -3.79 -19.50 -15.46
CA LYS A 171 -2.70 -18.98 -14.66
C LYS A 171 -2.24 -17.59 -15.11
N ASP A 172 -2.03 -17.41 -16.40
CA ASP A 172 -1.46 -16.16 -16.93
C ASP A 172 -2.44 -14.99 -16.76
N ALA A 173 -3.73 -15.23 -16.97
CA ALA A 173 -4.76 -14.20 -16.79
C ALA A 173 -4.89 -13.76 -15.31
N GLU A 174 -4.79 -14.70 -14.36
CA GLU A 174 -4.84 -14.34 -12.92
C GLU A 174 -3.60 -13.58 -12.50
N ILE A 175 -2.41 -14.00 -12.94
CA ILE A 175 -1.14 -13.30 -12.70
C ILE A 175 -1.18 -11.89 -13.30
N ASP A 176 -1.67 -11.71 -14.52
CA ASP A 176 -1.77 -10.39 -15.15
C ASP A 176 -2.78 -9.48 -14.43
N THR A 177 -3.85 -10.04 -13.92
CA THR A 177 -4.81 -9.31 -13.06
C THR A 177 -4.10 -8.78 -11.81
N LEU A 178 -3.29 -9.60 -11.16
CA LEU A 178 -2.56 -9.22 -9.96
C LEU A 178 -1.45 -8.20 -10.25
N LYS A 179 -0.71 -8.37 -11.34
CA LYS A 179 0.27 -7.38 -11.80
C LYS A 179 -0.35 -6.02 -12.07
N LYS A 180 -1.55 -5.98 -12.63
CA LYS A 180 -2.26 -4.73 -12.89
C LYS A 180 -2.56 -3.99 -11.60
N ILE A 181 -3.14 -4.65 -10.60
CA ILE A 181 -3.46 -4.00 -9.32
C ILE A 181 -2.21 -3.58 -8.56
N ILE A 182 -1.14 -4.39 -8.57
CA ILE A 182 0.16 -4.03 -7.98
C ILE A 182 0.70 -2.76 -8.65
N LYS A 183 0.69 -2.70 -9.98
CA LYS A 183 1.16 -1.52 -10.73
C LYS A 183 0.34 -0.27 -10.40
N ASP A 184 -0.99 -0.40 -10.31
CA ASP A 184 -1.88 0.71 -9.98
C ASP A 184 -1.67 1.17 -8.52
N ALA A 185 -1.44 0.25 -7.59
CA ALA A 185 -1.12 0.55 -6.20
C ALA A 185 0.22 1.29 -6.07
N ILE A 186 1.30 0.81 -6.69
CA ILE A 186 2.61 1.47 -6.65
C ILE A 186 2.55 2.87 -7.28
N LYS A 187 1.86 3.04 -8.40
CA LYS A 187 1.62 4.37 -9.01
C LYS A 187 0.83 5.31 -8.11
N SER A 188 0.06 4.74 -7.18
CA SER A 188 -0.74 5.47 -6.20
C SER A 188 -0.05 5.57 -4.84
N SER A 189 1.29 5.43 -4.81
CA SER A 189 2.12 5.57 -3.62
C SER A 189 1.95 4.47 -2.55
N PHE A 190 1.47 3.30 -2.93
CA PHE A 190 1.55 2.10 -2.09
C PHE A 190 2.96 1.52 -2.22
N TYR A 191 3.84 1.88 -1.31
CA TYR A 191 5.22 1.40 -1.33
C TYR A 191 5.47 0.23 -0.39
N ASN A 192 4.38 -0.42 0.04
CA ASN A 192 4.37 -1.65 0.83
C ASN A 192 3.30 -2.57 0.24
N ILE A 193 3.69 -3.78 -0.19
CA ILE A 193 2.80 -4.73 -0.89
C ILE A 193 2.95 -6.10 -0.28
N ASP A 194 1.86 -6.70 0.18
CA ASP A 194 1.82 -8.07 0.64
C ASP A 194 1.30 -8.99 -0.46
N ILE A 195 2.18 -9.86 -0.95
CA ILE A 195 1.85 -10.88 -1.94
C ILE A 195 1.30 -12.09 -1.17
N ASP A 196 0.05 -12.39 -1.40
CA ASP A 196 -0.59 -13.56 -0.85
C ASP A 196 -0.87 -14.61 -1.94
N SER A 197 0.06 -15.53 -2.09
CA SER A 197 -0.07 -16.71 -2.95
C SER A 197 -0.35 -17.99 -2.16
N SER A 198 -0.66 -17.86 -0.88
CA SER A 198 -0.88 -18.96 0.07
C SER A 198 -2.01 -19.93 -0.32
N ALA A 199 -3.02 -19.45 -1.03
CA ALA A 199 -4.08 -20.30 -1.58
C ALA A 199 -3.59 -21.38 -2.55
N LEU A 200 -2.33 -21.28 -3.02
CA LEU A 200 -1.70 -22.27 -3.89
C LEU A 200 -0.97 -23.39 -3.14
N VAL A 201 -0.95 -23.36 -1.81
CA VAL A 201 -0.42 -24.45 -1.00
C VAL A 201 -1.26 -25.71 -1.22
N ASP A 202 -0.59 -26.83 -1.50
CA ASP A 202 -1.25 -28.14 -1.70
C ASP A 202 -0.83 -29.12 -0.60
N ILE A 203 -1.56 -29.12 0.49
CA ILE A 203 -1.31 -30.01 1.65
C ILE A 203 -1.49 -31.51 1.37
N SER A 204 -2.03 -31.87 0.19
CA SER A 204 -2.15 -33.28 -0.21
C SER A 204 -0.82 -33.89 -0.66
N LYS A 205 0.21 -33.05 -0.93
CA LYS A 205 1.54 -33.52 -1.34
C LYS A 205 2.33 -34.09 -0.16
N THR A 206 3.27 -34.96 -0.48
CA THR A 206 4.03 -35.70 0.52
C THR A 206 5.16 -34.86 1.16
N SER A 207 5.85 -34.06 0.36
CA SER A 207 6.94 -33.23 0.86
C SER A 207 6.54 -31.78 1.04
N LEU A 208 7.11 -31.09 2.03
CA LEU A 208 6.86 -29.66 2.28
C LEU A 208 7.24 -28.80 1.07
N ASP A 209 8.30 -29.17 0.33
CA ASP A 209 8.69 -28.46 -0.88
C ASP A 209 7.59 -28.53 -1.96
N GLU A 210 7.04 -29.73 -2.19
CA GLU A 210 5.93 -29.89 -3.13
C GLU A 210 4.66 -29.16 -2.68
N GLN A 211 4.37 -29.13 -1.38
CA GLN A 211 3.24 -28.41 -0.82
C GLN A 211 3.34 -26.89 -1.06
N GLN A 212 4.52 -26.32 -0.84
CA GLN A 212 4.78 -24.88 -0.92
C GLN A 212 5.21 -24.39 -2.31
N LYS A 213 5.47 -25.28 -3.26
CA LYS A 213 6.13 -24.99 -4.53
C LYS A 213 5.49 -23.88 -5.34
N ASP A 214 4.19 -23.90 -5.53
CA ASP A 214 3.50 -22.89 -6.31
C ASP A 214 3.36 -21.56 -5.53
N ASN A 215 3.20 -21.63 -4.21
CA ASN A 215 3.20 -20.48 -3.34
C ASN A 215 4.51 -19.69 -3.47
N TYR A 216 5.66 -20.30 -3.13
CA TYR A 216 6.93 -19.56 -3.15
C TYR A 216 7.38 -19.15 -4.57
N LYS A 217 7.01 -19.89 -5.62
CA LYS A 217 7.33 -19.52 -7.00
C LYS A 217 6.54 -18.29 -7.48
N VAL A 218 5.25 -18.24 -7.18
CA VAL A 218 4.40 -17.10 -7.53
C VAL A 218 4.81 -15.88 -6.74
N CYS A 219 5.07 -16.03 -5.43
CA CYS A 219 5.59 -14.94 -4.60
C CYS A 219 6.91 -14.38 -5.18
N ALA A 220 7.87 -15.25 -5.53
CA ALA A 220 9.13 -14.82 -6.15
C ALA A 220 8.95 -14.15 -7.51
N PHE A 221 8.04 -14.65 -8.34
CA PHE A 221 7.74 -14.07 -9.64
C PHE A 221 7.18 -12.64 -9.51
N LEU A 222 6.21 -12.45 -8.62
CA LEU A 222 5.61 -11.13 -8.37
C LEU A 222 6.60 -10.18 -7.66
N THR A 223 7.47 -10.70 -6.79
CA THR A 223 8.56 -9.91 -6.20
C THR A 223 9.46 -9.34 -7.30
N LYS A 224 9.91 -10.14 -8.25
CA LYS A 224 10.72 -9.67 -9.39
C LYS A 224 9.98 -8.58 -10.17
N PHE A 225 8.72 -8.80 -10.48
CA PHE A 225 7.89 -7.80 -11.15
C PHE A 225 7.81 -6.48 -10.38
N ILE A 226 7.65 -6.51 -9.05
CA ILE A 226 7.65 -5.29 -8.22
C ILE A 226 9.01 -4.59 -8.29
N ARG A 227 10.12 -5.33 -8.21
CA ARG A 227 11.48 -4.77 -8.34
C ARG A 227 11.70 -4.07 -9.68
N ASP A 228 11.13 -4.63 -10.76
CA ASP A 228 11.25 -4.06 -12.11
C ASP A 228 10.44 -2.75 -12.29
N ILE A 229 9.34 -2.58 -11.55
CA ILE A 229 8.44 -1.42 -11.72
C ILE A 229 8.46 -0.40 -10.58
N GLN A 230 9.20 -0.67 -9.49
CA GLN A 230 9.29 0.25 -8.36
C GLN A 230 9.92 1.58 -8.79
N PRO A 231 9.50 2.72 -8.19
CA PRO A 231 10.09 4.01 -8.51
C PRO A 231 11.59 4.07 -8.17
N GLU A 232 12.34 4.85 -8.92
CA GLU A 232 13.75 5.11 -8.62
C GLU A 232 13.92 5.68 -7.21
N GLY A 233 14.89 5.17 -6.47
CA GLY A 233 15.17 5.59 -5.08
C GLY A 233 14.22 5.01 -4.03
N ILE A 234 13.20 4.23 -4.42
CA ILE A 234 12.26 3.60 -3.50
C ILE A 234 12.35 2.07 -3.62
N GLU A 235 12.84 1.41 -2.58
CA GLU A 235 12.72 -0.04 -2.48
C GLU A 235 11.38 -0.38 -1.84
N VAL A 236 10.43 -0.87 -2.64
CA VAL A 236 9.11 -1.28 -2.16
C VAL A 236 9.25 -2.41 -1.14
N SER A 237 8.66 -2.25 0.06
CA SER A 237 8.59 -3.31 1.04
C SER A 237 7.63 -4.40 0.57
N ILE A 238 8.09 -5.63 0.53
CA ILE A 238 7.30 -6.77 0.08
C ILE A 238 7.11 -7.73 1.23
N GLY A 239 5.87 -8.17 1.43
CA GLY A 239 5.50 -9.27 2.32
C GLY A 239 5.19 -10.53 1.53
N GLY A 240 5.30 -11.68 2.20
CA GLY A 240 4.84 -12.96 1.71
C GLY A 240 3.98 -13.67 2.76
N GLU A 241 3.34 -14.77 2.37
CA GLU A 241 2.51 -15.56 3.27
C GLU A 241 2.76 -17.05 3.05
N ILE A 242 2.95 -17.79 4.15
CA ILE A 242 3.15 -19.25 4.07
C ILE A 242 1.84 -19.97 3.74
N GLY A 243 0.71 -19.44 4.21
CA GLY A 243 -0.60 -20.00 4.01
C GLY A 243 -1.01 -21.07 4.98
N GLU A 244 -2.19 -21.61 4.74
CA GLU A 244 -2.79 -22.64 5.59
C GLU A 244 -2.00 -23.95 5.47
N VAL A 245 -1.61 -24.48 6.61
CA VAL A 245 -0.79 -25.69 6.73
C VAL A 245 -1.57 -26.86 7.37
N GLY A 246 -2.91 -26.82 7.25
CA GLY A 246 -3.81 -27.90 7.66
C GLY A 246 -4.24 -27.85 9.12
N LEU A 247 -4.97 -26.80 9.52
CA LEU A 247 -5.57 -26.64 10.86
C LEU A 247 -4.56 -26.70 12.03
N LYS A 248 -3.34 -26.30 11.79
CA LYS A 248 -2.26 -26.23 12.79
C LYS A 248 -1.45 -24.96 12.58
N ASN A 249 -0.67 -24.57 13.58
CA ASN A 249 0.29 -23.48 13.42
C ASN A 249 1.38 -23.86 12.44
N THR A 250 1.90 -22.86 11.71
CA THR A 250 3.06 -23.03 10.84
C THR A 250 4.27 -23.55 11.64
N SER A 251 4.89 -24.59 11.15
CA SER A 251 6.11 -25.14 11.75
C SER A 251 7.37 -24.40 11.24
N PRO A 252 8.48 -24.44 12.01
CA PRO A 252 9.76 -23.93 11.54
C PRO A 252 10.24 -24.55 10.20
N ASP A 253 9.94 -25.84 9.98
CA ASP A 253 10.33 -26.53 8.74
C ASP A 253 9.52 -26.04 7.53
N GLU A 254 8.24 -25.70 7.69
CA GLU A 254 7.41 -25.10 6.65
C GLU A 254 7.92 -23.70 6.29
N LEU A 255 8.26 -22.87 7.28
CA LEU A 255 8.86 -21.56 7.07
C LEU A 255 10.21 -21.68 6.33
N LYS A 256 11.05 -22.58 6.78
CA LYS A 256 12.37 -22.84 6.16
C LYS A 256 12.21 -23.27 4.70
N THR A 257 11.32 -24.22 4.43
CA THR A 257 11.06 -24.73 3.08
C THR A 257 10.57 -23.62 2.14
N PHE A 258 9.61 -22.82 2.60
CA PHE A 258 9.14 -21.66 1.83
C PHE A 258 10.29 -20.72 1.51
N MET A 259 11.07 -20.31 2.51
CA MET A 259 12.16 -19.34 2.34
C MET A 259 13.27 -19.87 1.44
N GLU A 260 13.67 -21.13 1.57
CA GLU A 260 14.69 -21.74 0.70
C GLU A 260 14.24 -21.79 -0.77
N GLY A 261 12.99 -22.23 -1.01
CA GLY A 261 12.39 -22.25 -2.35
C GLY A 261 12.25 -20.85 -2.95
N TYR A 262 11.78 -19.90 -2.15
CA TYR A 262 11.61 -18.51 -2.54
C TYR A 262 12.94 -17.83 -2.90
N LEU A 263 13.96 -17.93 -2.03
CA LEU A 263 15.28 -17.34 -2.26
C LEU A 263 15.98 -17.95 -3.48
N LYS A 264 15.86 -19.26 -3.67
CA LYS A 264 16.35 -19.95 -4.86
C LYS A 264 15.66 -19.42 -6.13
N ALA A 265 14.34 -19.23 -6.09
CA ALA A 265 13.58 -18.70 -7.21
C ALA A 265 13.90 -17.23 -7.51
N LEU A 266 14.24 -16.42 -6.51
CA LEU A 266 14.67 -15.02 -6.69
C LEU A 266 16.02 -14.89 -7.38
N ASN A 267 16.93 -15.82 -7.16
CA ASN A 267 18.27 -15.82 -7.77
C ASN A 267 19.07 -14.53 -7.48
N GLY A 268 19.15 -14.15 -6.20
CA GLY A 268 19.95 -13.00 -5.76
C GLY A 268 19.24 -11.63 -5.79
N ILE A 269 17.99 -11.56 -6.26
CA ILE A 269 17.18 -10.35 -6.18
C ILE A 269 16.70 -10.13 -4.74
N ASN A 270 16.66 -8.87 -4.27
CA ASN A 270 16.14 -8.52 -2.94
C ASN A 270 14.68 -8.97 -2.77
N GLY A 271 14.46 -9.81 -1.76
CA GLY A 271 13.19 -10.47 -1.50
C GLY A 271 12.26 -9.72 -0.55
N ILE A 272 11.41 -10.52 0.10
CA ILE A 272 10.46 -10.06 1.13
C ILE A 272 11.20 -9.59 2.39
N SER A 273 10.64 -8.61 3.08
CA SER A 273 11.14 -8.09 4.36
C SER A 273 10.29 -8.52 5.56
N LYS A 274 9.14 -9.12 5.29
CA LYS A 274 8.23 -9.70 6.28
C LYS A 274 7.51 -10.90 5.70
N ILE A 275 7.03 -11.77 6.56
CA ILE A 275 6.24 -12.93 6.18
C ILE A 275 5.13 -13.16 7.20
N SER A 276 3.92 -13.44 6.71
CA SER A 276 2.80 -13.87 7.52
C SER A 276 2.89 -15.37 7.79
N VAL A 277 2.71 -15.76 9.04
CA VAL A 277 2.67 -17.16 9.50
C VAL A 277 1.40 -17.40 10.32
N GLN A 278 0.87 -18.59 10.28
CA GLN A 278 -0.35 -18.97 11.00
C GLN A 278 -0.02 -19.76 12.27
#